data_5e6c66b737f9ad6c93484ff4514bfcc0
#
_entry.id   5e6c66b737f9ad6c93484ff4514bfcc0
#
_cell.length_a   1.000
_cell.length_b   1.000
_cell.length_c   1.000
_cell.angle_alpha   90.00
_cell.angle_beta   90.00
_cell.angle_gamma   90.00
#
_symmetry.space_group_name_H-M   'P 1'
#
loop_
_entity.id
_entity.type
_entity.pdbx_description
1 polymer ?
#
loop_
_entity_poly.entity_id
_entity_poly.type
_entity_poly.pdbx_seq_one_letter_code
_entity_poly.pdbx_strand_id
1 'polypeptide(L)'
;MQFFKKVSVLAVAVLVALSTYAAAAASLTGLRSSSTAARDRIVFDLSEMPLYQARPSDDGRSLTLDFADVDTALFKRIAVRTSRIEAISYERHHGHFYVTVALAKGMDYSIGNLTNPFRIFVDVAPKGAAAAQRHAGVPRPSVL
;
A
#
# COMPACT_ATOMS: atom_id res chain seq x y z
N MET A 1 -10.67 -25.88 51.65
CA MET A 1 -9.38 -25.54 51.01
C MET A 1 -9.16 -26.09 49.61
N GLN A 2 -10.06 -26.90 49.06
CA GLN A 2 -9.93 -27.39 47.68
C GLN A 2 -10.56 -26.50 46.60
N PHE A 3 -11.32 -25.47 46.94
CA PHE A 3 -11.97 -24.58 45.99
C PHE A 3 -11.00 -23.58 45.31
N PHE A 4 -9.93 -23.17 45.97
CA PHE A 4 -8.97 -22.21 45.43
C PHE A 4 -8.02 -22.80 44.37
N LYS A 5 -7.79 -24.11 44.36
CA LYS A 5 -6.94 -24.77 43.34
C LYS A 5 -7.63 -24.95 42.00
N LYS A 6 -8.97 -25.02 41.94
CA LYS A 6 -9.71 -25.18 40.70
C LYS A 6 -9.92 -23.87 39.94
N VAL A 7 -10.00 -22.77 40.66
CA VAL A 7 -10.16 -21.42 40.06
C VAL A 7 -8.88 -20.96 39.37
N SER A 8 -7.71 -21.32 39.93
CA SER A 8 -6.42 -20.93 39.33
C SER A 8 -6.14 -21.64 37.99
N VAL A 9 -6.58 -22.88 37.83
CA VAL A 9 -6.39 -23.64 36.58
C VAL A 9 -7.29 -23.10 35.47
N LEU A 10 -8.50 -22.66 35.78
CA LEU A 10 -9.42 -22.09 34.82
C LEU A 10 -8.95 -20.70 34.34
N ALA A 11 -8.40 -19.88 35.24
CA ALA A 11 -7.88 -18.57 34.93
C ALA A 11 -6.64 -18.63 34.00
N VAL A 12 -5.77 -19.62 34.22
CA VAL A 12 -4.59 -19.83 33.36
C VAL A 12 -4.98 -20.32 31.96
N ALA A 13 -5.99 -21.21 31.85
CA ALA A 13 -6.48 -21.67 30.57
C ALA A 13 -7.14 -20.57 29.72
N VAL A 14 -7.83 -19.64 30.36
CA VAL A 14 -8.44 -18.48 29.67
C VAL A 14 -7.37 -17.48 29.21
N LEU A 15 -6.29 -17.29 29.98
CA LEU A 15 -5.21 -16.39 29.60
C LEU A 15 -4.40 -16.93 28.40
N VAL A 16 -4.23 -18.25 28.29
CA VAL A 16 -3.51 -18.88 27.17
C VAL A 16 -4.34 -18.86 25.89
N ALA A 17 -5.67 -18.88 25.96
CA ALA A 17 -6.54 -18.80 24.79
C ALA A 17 -6.61 -17.40 24.16
N LEU A 18 -6.27 -16.34 24.91
CA LEU A 18 -6.26 -14.95 24.42
C LEU A 18 -4.95 -14.53 23.72
N SER A 19 -3.90 -15.36 23.80
CA SER A 19 -2.58 -15.01 23.28
C SER A 19 -2.29 -15.52 21.86
N THR A 20 -3.25 -16.13 21.17
CA THR A 20 -3.02 -16.78 19.85
C THR A 20 -3.56 -16.00 18.64
N TYR A 21 -4.03 -14.78 18.82
CA TYR A 21 -4.41 -13.93 17.69
C TYR A 21 -3.30 -12.90 17.37
N ALA A 22 -2.12 -13.39 17.02
CA ALA A 22 -1.18 -12.56 16.27
C ALA A 22 -1.67 -12.52 14.82
N ALA A 23 -2.28 -11.41 14.40
CA ALA A 23 -2.57 -11.20 12.99
C ALA A 23 -1.28 -11.31 12.19
N ALA A 24 -1.25 -12.18 11.17
CA ALA A 24 -0.10 -12.27 10.27
C ALA A 24 0.14 -10.92 9.62
N ALA A 25 1.39 -10.42 9.64
CA ALA A 25 1.76 -9.19 8.95
C ALA A 25 1.50 -9.33 7.45
N ALA A 26 1.02 -8.28 6.80
CA ALA A 26 0.88 -8.26 5.34
C ALA A 26 2.25 -8.39 4.68
N SER A 27 2.31 -9.11 3.57
CA SER A 27 3.52 -9.27 2.77
C SER A 27 3.34 -8.60 1.42
N LEU A 28 4.34 -7.84 1.00
CA LEU A 28 4.43 -7.34 -0.36
C LEU A 28 5.04 -8.46 -1.23
N THR A 29 4.21 -9.05 -2.09
CA THR A 29 4.55 -10.26 -2.85
C THR A 29 5.04 -9.96 -4.27
N GLY A 30 4.81 -8.76 -4.77
CA GLY A 30 5.28 -8.34 -6.09
C GLY A 30 5.15 -6.85 -6.32
N LEU A 31 5.95 -6.36 -7.25
CA LEU A 31 5.84 -5.04 -7.83
C LEU A 31 5.84 -5.19 -9.34
N ARG A 32 4.85 -4.62 -9.99
CA ARG A 32 4.71 -4.62 -11.45
C ARG A 32 4.55 -3.21 -11.96
N SER A 33 5.03 -2.95 -13.15
CA SER A 33 4.82 -1.68 -13.83
C SER A 33 4.33 -1.91 -15.26
N SER A 34 3.51 -1.01 -15.73
CA SER A 34 3.04 -0.98 -17.11
C SER A 34 2.92 0.46 -17.60
N SER A 35 3.14 0.64 -18.90
CA SER A 35 3.05 1.95 -19.55
C SER A 35 2.09 1.87 -20.71
N THR A 36 1.24 2.89 -20.83
CA THR A 36 0.37 3.12 -21.98
C THR A 36 0.66 4.51 -22.54
N ALA A 37 0.03 4.88 -23.65
CA ALA A 37 0.13 6.24 -24.19
C ALA A 37 -0.40 7.28 -23.20
N ALA A 38 -1.36 6.93 -22.30
CA ALA A 38 -2.03 7.85 -21.41
C ALA A 38 -1.39 7.93 -20.02
N ARG A 39 -0.83 6.82 -19.51
CA ARG A 39 -0.36 6.73 -18.13
C ARG A 39 0.67 5.62 -17.92
N ASP A 40 1.42 5.73 -16.85
CA ASP A 40 2.18 4.65 -16.26
C ASP A 40 1.47 4.16 -14.99
N ARG A 41 1.47 2.86 -14.77
CA ARG A 41 0.88 2.23 -13.58
C ARG A 41 1.91 1.40 -12.86
N ILE A 42 2.01 1.60 -11.55
CA ILE A 42 2.75 0.75 -10.63
C ILE A 42 1.74 -0.02 -9.81
N VAL A 43 1.91 -1.33 -9.69
CA VAL A 43 1.03 -2.21 -8.91
C VAL A 43 1.85 -2.91 -7.83
N PHE A 44 1.42 -2.76 -6.61
CA PHE A 44 1.93 -3.49 -5.45
C PHE A 44 1.00 -4.67 -5.18
N ASP A 45 1.50 -5.88 -5.36
CA ASP A 45 0.78 -7.10 -5.02
C ASP A 45 1.01 -7.44 -3.55
N LEU A 46 -0.05 -7.71 -2.81
CA LEU A 46 -0.03 -7.88 -1.36
C LEU A 46 -0.76 -9.15 -0.94
N SER A 47 -0.30 -9.80 0.12
CA SER A 47 -1.00 -10.95 0.73
C SER A 47 -2.29 -10.53 1.41
N GLU A 48 -2.28 -9.34 2.04
CA GLU A 48 -3.40 -8.70 2.69
C GLU A 48 -3.30 -7.18 2.52
N MET A 49 -4.40 -6.45 2.74
CA MET A 49 -4.36 -5.00 2.70
C MET A 49 -3.72 -4.45 3.98
N PRO A 50 -2.52 -3.83 3.90
CA PRO A 50 -1.87 -3.23 5.05
C PRO A 50 -2.49 -1.88 5.41
N LEU A 51 -2.14 -1.39 6.60
CA LEU A 51 -2.27 0.03 6.88
C LEU A 51 -1.20 0.78 6.09
N TYR A 52 -1.61 1.76 5.32
CA TYR A 52 -0.69 2.60 4.57
C TYR A 52 -1.16 4.05 4.46
N GLN A 53 -0.22 4.94 4.25
CA GLN A 53 -0.47 6.35 3.97
C GLN A 53 0.30 6.75 2.71
N ALA A 54 -0.28 7.65 1.93
CA ALA A 54 0.36 8.24 0.77
C ALA A 54 0.62 9.73 1.05
N ARG A 55 1.87 10.15 0.90
CA ARG A 55 2.31 11.53 1.16
C ARG A 55 3.03 12.09 -0.05
N PRO A 56 2.46 13.11 -0.72
CA PRO A 56 3.19 13.83 -1.73
C PRO A 56 4.25 14.74 -1.09
N SER A 57 5.35 14.98 -1.81
CA SER A 57 6.29 16.05 -1.46
C SER A 57 5.67 17.42 -1.68
N ASP A 58 6.22 18.46 -1.03
CA ASP A 58 5.70 19.84 -1.11
C ASP A 58 5.73 20.39 -2.53
N ASP A 59 6.72 20.01 -3.32
CA ASP A 59 6.87 20.40 -4.72
C ASP A 59 6.05 19.52 -5.71
N GLY A 60 5.37 18.48 -5.22
CA GLY A 60 4.60 17.56 -6.04
C GLY A 60 5.44 16.63 -6.94
N ARG A 61 6.77 16.58 -6.75
CA ARG A 61 7.71 15.82 -7.58
C ARG A 61 7.92 14.39 -7.10
N SER A 62 7.43 14.02 -5.93
CA SER A 62 7.48 12.65 -5.43
C SER A 62 6.26 12.28 -4.60
N LEU A 63 6.00 10.98 -4.55
CA LEU A 63 4.98 10.37 -3.71
C LEU A 63 5.64 9.30 -2.85
N THR A 64 5.48 9.39 -1.55
CA THR A 64 5.93 8.34 -0.62
C THR A 64 4.75 7.56 -0.08
N LEU A 65 4.80 6.24 -0.26
CA LEU A 65 3.90 5.29 0.37
C LEU A 65 4.56 4.78 1.65
N ASP A 66 3.90 4.96 2.77
CA ASP A 66 4.31 4.50 4.10
C ASP A 66 3.46 3.28 4.48
N PHE A 67 4.07 2.11 4.48
CA PHE A 67 3.44 0.86 4.87
C PHE A 67 3.83 0.48 6.30
N ALA A 68 2.86 0.30 7.17
CA ALA A 68 3.09 -0.22 8.51
C ALA A 68 3.14 -1.75 8.49
N ASP A 69 4.15 -2.34 9.14
CA ASP A 69 4.27 -3.78 9.39
C ASP A 69 4.15 -4.68 8.14
N VAL A 70 4.75 -4.26 7.02
CA VAL A 70 4.80 -5.04 5.79
C VAL A 70 6.13 -5.79 5.69
N ASP A 71 6.05 -7.09 5.44
CA ASP A 71 7.21 -7.90 5.11
C ASP A 71 7.52 -7.84 3.60
N THR A 72 8.82 -7.75 3.27
CA THR A 72 9.28 -7.53 1.90
C THR A 72 10.55 -8.33 1.61
N ALA A 73 10.40 -9.63 1.39
CA ALA A 73 11.54 -10.47 0.99
C ALA A 73 12.03 -10.23 -0.45
N LEU A 74 11.23 -9.53 -1.28
CA LEU A 74 11.41 -9.46 -2.73
C LEU A 74 12.23 -8.26 -3.23
N PHE A 75 12.55 -7.29 -2.35
CA PHE A 75 13.13 -6.02 -2.81
C PHE A 75 14.64 -5.96 -2.65
N LYS A 76 15.37 -6.54 -3.58
CA LYS A 76 16.81 -6.26 -3.67
C LYS A 76 17.16 -5.16 -4.67
N ARG A 77 16.38 -4.90 -5.69
CA ARG A 77 16.51 -3.77 -6.64
C ARG A 77 15.26 -3.64 -7.48
N ILE A 78 14.59 -2.51 -7.41
CA ILE A 78 13.56 -2.14 -8.37
C ILE A 78 14.08 -0.95 -9.15
N ALA A 79 14.52 -1.19 -10.37
CA ALA A 79 14.83 -0.14 -11.30
C ALA A 79 13.63 0.04 -12.24
N VAL A 80 12.65 0.83 -11.81
CA VAL A 80 11.61 1.32 -12.71
C VAL A 80 11.97 2.75 -13.11
N ARG A 81 12.20 2.93 -14.38
CA ARG A 81 12.38 4.25 -14.99
C ARG A 81 11.61 4.28 -16.30
N THR A 82 10.75 5.28 -16.41
CA THR A 82 9.92 5.53 -17.59
C THR A 82 10.03 7.00 -17.96
N SER A 83 9.33 7.43 -18.99
CA SER A 83 9.26 8.86 -19.33
C SER A 83 8.51 9.70 -18.29
N ARG A 84 7.69 9.08 -17.44
CA ARG A 84 6.87 9.75 -16.41
C ARG A 84 7.35 9.50 -14.99
N ILE A 85 8.12 8.45 -14.77
CA ILE A 85 8.67 8.05 -13.48
C ILE A 85 10.19 8.10 -13.56
N GLU A 86 10.82 8.96 -12.79
CA GLU A 86 12.28 9.11 -12.80
C GLU A 86 12.97 8.00 -12.02
N ALA A 87 12.40 7.62 -10.86
CA ALA A 87 12.96 6.60 -9.99
C ALA A 87 11.91 6.07 -9.04
N ILE A 88 12.13 4.83 -8.59
CA ILE A 88 11.46 4.26 -7.42
C ILE A 88 12.55 3.84 -6.44
N SER A 89 12.45 4.31 -5.21
CA SER A 89 13.34 3.97 -4.11
C SER A 89 12.55 3.44 -2.92
N TYR A 90 13.21 2.68 -2.07
CA TYR A 90 12.57 2.17 -0.87
C TYR A 90 13.54 2.21 0.32
N GLU A 91 12.96 2.32 1.49
CA GLU A 91 13.66 2.36 2.76
C GLU A 91 12.83 1.67 3.85
N ARG A 92 13.50 0.94 4.73
CA ARG A 92 12.88 0.38 5.93
C ARG A 92 13.40 1.11 7.15
N HIS A 93 12.48 1.59 7.97
CA HIS A 93 12.83 2.34 9.17
C HIS A 93 11.77 2.15 10.26
N HIS A 94 12.19 1.72 11.46
CA HIS A 94 11.30 1.54 12.63
C HIS A 94 10.00 0.79 12.37
N GLY A 95 10.07 -0.38 11.71
CA GLY A 95 8.88 -1.20 11.39
C GLY A 95 8.01 -0.67 10.25
N HIS A 96 8.39 0.45 9.65
CA HIS A 96 7.76 1.00 8.45
C HIS A 96 8.57 0.69 7.20
N PHE A 97 7.88 0.46 6.12
CA PHE A 97 8.46 0.32 4.79
C PHE A 97 7.98 1.47 3.90
N TYR A 98 8.92 2.28 3.47
CA TYR A 98 8.65 3.45 2.64
C TYR A 98 9.03 3.16 1.19
N VAL A 99 8.12 3.46 0.28
CA VAL A 99 8.38 3.45 -1.16
C VAL A 99 8.18 4.86 -1.69
N THR A 100 9.21 5.42 -2.28
CA THR A 100 9.16 6.77 -2.88
C THR A 100 9.21 6.66 -4.39
N VAL A 101 8.20 7.23 -5.03
CA VAL A 101 8.08 7.33 -6.49
C VAL A 101 8.42 8.77 -6.88
N ALA A 102 9.54 8.95 -7.56
CA ALA A 102 9.95 10.25 -8.11
C ALA A 102 9.31 10.45 -9.49
N LEU A 103 8.55 11.53 -9.63
CA LEU A 103 7.79 11.86 -10.83
C LEU A 103 8.60 12.78 -11.75
N ALA A 104 8.49 12.58 -13.05
CA ALA A 104 8.98 13.54 -14.02
C ALA A 104 8.22 14.87 -13.90
N LYS A 105 8.83 15.94 -14.38
CA LYS A 105 8.22 17.29 -14.35
C LYS A 105 6.87 17.29 -15.09
N GLY A 106 5.88 17.94 -14.51
CA GLY A 106 4.56 18.09 -15.10
C GLY A 106 3.65 16.87 -14.96
N MET A 107 4.03 15.88 -14.15
CA MET A 107 3.22 14.69 -13.86
C MET A 107 2.39 14.90 -12.60
N ASP A 108 1.29 14.17 -12.55
CA ASP A 108 0.42 14.01 -11.39
C ASP A 108 0.18 12.53 -11.15
N TYR A 109 -0.32 12.17 -9.99
CA TYR A 109 -0.60 10.78 -9.62
C TYR A 109 -2.02 10.60 -9.11
N SER A 110 -2.51 9.39 -9.21
CA SER A 110 -3.66 8.89 -8.46
C SER A 110 -3.33 7.54 -7.84
N ILE A 111 -3.95 7.25 -6.71
CA ILE A 111 -3.72 6.01 -5.98
C ILE A 111 -5.06 5.33 -5.73
N GLY A 112 -5.07 4.01 -5.80
CA GLY A 112 -6.23 3.19 -5.49
C GLY A 112 -5.84 1.82 -4.99
N ASN A 113 -6.81 1.09 -4.51
CA ASN A 113 -6.65 -0.29 -4.07
C ASN A 113 -7.72 -1.19 -4.67
N LEU A 114 -7.37 -2.46 -4.81
CA LEU A 114 -8.23 -3.53 -5.31
C LEU A 114 -8.12 -4.73 -4.37
N THR A 115 -9.20 -5.49 -4.29
CA THR A 115 -9.24 -6.75 -3.53
C THR A 115 -9.39 -7.93 -4.49
N ASN A 116 -9.08 -9.15 -4.01
CA ASN A 116 -9.22 -10.41 -4.75
C ASN A 116 -8.42 -10.49 -6.08
N PRO A 117 -7.09 -10.43 -6.09
CA PRO A 117 -6.16 -10.31 -4.96
C PRO A 117 -5.99 -8.87 -4.48
N PHE A 118 -5.42 -8.70 -3.28
CA PHE A 118 -5.14 -7.38 -2.71
C PHE A 118 -4.02 -6.68 -3.49
N ARG A 119 -4.30 -5.48 -3.95
CA ARG A 119 -3.37 -4.66 -4.75
C ARG A 119 -3.54 -3.20 -4.38
N ILE A 120 -2.42 -2.49 -4.35
CA ILE A 120 -2.41 -1.02 -4.36
C ILE A 120 -1.79 -0.62 -5.69
N PHE A 121 -2.37 0.35 -6.36
CA PHE A 121 -1.80 0.88 -7.61
C PHE A 121 -1.62 2.39 -7.55
N VAL A 122 -0.58 2.84 -8.23
CA VAL A 122 -0.29 4.26 -8.45
C VAL A 122 -0.28 4.49 -9.95
N ASP A 123 -1.14 5.39 -10.40
CA ASP A 123 -1.17 5.86 -11.78
C ASP A 123 -0.48 7.21 -11.88
N VAL A 124 0.42 7.34 -12.84
CA VAL A 124 1.16 8.57 -13.13
C VAL A 124 0.81 9.02 -14.55
N ALA A 125 0.35 10.25 -14.67
CA ALA A 125 -0.07 10.85 -15.93
C ALA A 125 0.26 12.34 -15.94
N PRO A 126 0.29 13.01 -17.11
CA PRO A 126 0.42 14.46 -17.17
C PRO A 126 -0.66 15.17 -16.33
N LYS A 127 -0.30 16.31 -15.73
CA LYS A 127 -1.24 17.16 -14.99
C LYS A 127 -2.47 17.48 -15.83
N GLY A 128 -3.66 17.36 -15.23
CA GLY A 128 -4.93 17.54 -15.92
C GLY A 128 -5.53 16.23 -16.44
N ALA A 129 -4.76 15.33 -17.03
CA ALA A 129 -5.24 14.03 -17.52
C ALA A 129 -5.65 13.10 -16.36
N ALA A 130 -4.89 13.04 -15.26
CA ALA A 130 -5.21 12.25 -14.07
C ALA A 130 -6.50 12.74 -13.38
N ALA A 131 -6.74 14.04 -13.35
CA ALA A 131 -7.97 14.62 -12.80
C ALA A 131 -9.21 14.28 -13.66
N ALA A 132 -9.08 14.31 -14.97
CA ALA A 132 -10.15 13.91 -15.89
C ALA A 132 -10.55 12.44 -15.70
N GLN A 133 -9.61 11.56 -15.47
CA GLN A 133 -9.88 10.13 -15.22
C GLN A 133 -10.59 9.89 -13.88
N ARG A 134 -10.29 10.68 -12.84
CA ARG A 134 -11.02 10.62 -11.57
C ARG A 134 -12.48 11.00 -11.71
N HIS A 135 -12.82 11.92 -12.59
CA HIS A 135 -14.19 12.36 -12.86
C HIS A 135 -14.96 11.39 -13.77
N ALA A 136 -14.28 10.70 -14.67
CA ALA A 136 -14.91 9.74 -15.57
C ALA A 136 -15.41 8.46 -14.87
N GLY A 137 -14.86 8.15 -13.68
CA GLY A 137 -15.24 6.97 -12.89
C GLY A 137 -16.39 7.18 -11.91
N VAL A 138 -16.91 8.41 -11.77
CA VAL A 138 -18.06 8.69 -10.91
C VAL A 138 -19.33 8.68 -11.79
N PRO A 139 -20.25 7.72 -11.60
CA PRO A 139 -21.55 7.79 -12.26
C PRO A 139 -22.22 9.10 -11.87
N ARG A 140 -22.51 9.95 -12.83
CA ARG A 140 -23.36 11.11 -12.56
C ARG A 140 -24.71 10.59 -12.07
N PRO A 141 -25.22 11.07 -10.92
CA PRO A 141 -26.59 10.77 -10.56
C PRO A 141 -27.48 11.30 -11.70
N SER A 142 -28.21 10.40 -12.34
CA SER A 142 -29.25 10.78 -13.29
C SER A 142 -30.27 11.58 -12.52
N VAL A 143 -30.27 12.86 -12.72
CA VAL A 143 -31.37 13.74 -12.26
C VAL A 143 -32.57 13.43 -13.17
N LEU A 144 -33.51 12.73 -12.62
CA LEU A 144 -34.83 12.64 -13.18
C LEU A 144 -35.59 13.93 -12.88
#